data_fbfad8888d64da53d9e63e1cb05b0bbe
#
_entry.id   fbfad8888d64da53d9e63e1cb05b0bbe
#
_cell.length_a   1.000
_cell.length_b   1.000
_cell.length_c   1.000
_cell.angle_alpha   90.00
_cell.angle_beta   90.00
_cell.angle_gamma   90.00
#
_symmetry.space_group_name_H-M   'P 1'
#
loop_
_entity.id
_entity.type
_entity.pdbx_description
1 polymer ?
#
loop_
_entity_poly.entity_id
_entity_poly.type
_entity_poly.pdbx_seq_one_letter_code
_entity_poly.pdbx_strand_id
1 'polypeptide(L)'
;QPATIARKPPHVMQAMLQVVHDSNFPAPLLQEEGWPSAWADWEDTGLWQPEKSRRQFTTTCSAGQSASLRYQRFNPTADDWKEVRLGMSVGKDAKPALVKDFQAYNAISQGGHWVGDLAVECILESKSDNGRIIFDLVDGGQQHFCSIDLADGTATLVAASGVTAEATTPIRGKGSWEVMFTNVDDELRLFVDKKIMPTETPVLWDAEINKESIRDPVLEVVKPGSTVPSDLAPVGITVKSEDAPVAVTVSSIRVLRDIFYIGAVGFGRRGEIRDE
;
A
#
# COMPACT_ATOMS: atom_id res chain seq x y z
N GLN A 1 20.31 -22.24 -15.75
CA GLN A 1 18.88 -22.13 -15.47
C GLN A 1 18.60 -20.66 -15.17
N PRO A 2 17.49 -20.09 -15.62
CA PRO A 2 17.10 -18.76 -15.20
C PRO A 2 16.95 -18.73 -13.69
N ALA A 3 17.34 -17.61 -13.05
CA ALA A 3 17.14 -17.42 -11.62
C ALA A 3 15.63 -17.28 -11.35
N THR A 4 15.14 -17.95 -10.31
CA THR A 4 13.76 -17.85 -9.88
C THR A 4 13.68 -17.10 -8.56
N ILE A 5 12.59 -16.37 -8.36
CA ILE A 5 12.35 -15.64 -7.11
C ILE A 5 12.13 -16.64 -5.97
N ALA A 6 12.92 -16.54 -4.92
CA ALA A 6 12.76 -17.34 -3.70
C ALA A 6 11.69 -16.69 -2.81
N ARG A 7 10.44 -17.11 -2.97
CA ARG A 7 9.30 -16.55 -2.24
C ARG A 7 9.29 -16.98 -0.77
N LYS A 8 9.07 -16.02 0.10
CA LYS A 8 8.98 -16.25 1.55
C LYS A 8 7.68 -16.99 1.90
N PRO A 9 7.73 -17.98 2.82
CA PRO A 9 6.50 -18.50 3.39
C PRO A 9 5.65 -17.39 4.01
N PRO A 10 4.30 -17.49 3.98
CA PRO A 10 3.41 -16.39 4.39
C PRO A 10 3.70 -15.84 5.79
N HIS A 11 3.96 -16.70 6.78
CA HIS A 11 4.25 -16.30 8.16
C HIS A 11 5.61 -15.61 8.31
N VAL A 12 6.59 -15.98 7.48
CA VAL A 12 7.91 -15.32 7.46
C VAL A 12 7.77 -13.94 6.83
N MET A 13 7.07 -13.84 5.70
CA MET A 13 6.80 -12.58 5.03
C MET A 13 6.12 -11.59 5.98
N GLN A 14 5.03 -11.99 6.65
CA GLN A 14 4.35 -11.12 7.63
C GLN A 14 5.29 -10.62 8.74
N ALA A 15 6.18 -11.48 9.24
CA ALA A 15 7.11 -11.13 10.32
C ALA A 15 8.24 -10.19 9.85
N MET A 16 8.55 -10.15 8.55
CA MET A 16 9.62 -9.36 7.98
C MET A 16 9.16 -8.00 7.45
N LEU A 17 7.87 -7.81 7.22
CA LEU A 17 7.33 -6.53 6.74
C LEU A 17 7.65 -5.39 7.70
N GLN A 18 8.14 -4.29 7.16
CA GLN A 18 8.51 -3.09 7.90
C GLN A 18 7.50 -1.97 7.68
N VAL A 19 7.11 -1.29 8.76
CA VAL A 19 6.15 -0.20 8.71
C VAL A 19 6.76 1.03 8.02
N VAL A 20 6.09 1.50 6.98
CA VAL A 20 6.37 2.76 6.27
C VAL A 20 5.50 3.89 6.81
N HIS A 21 4.22 3.57 7.07
CA HIS A 21 3.23 4.50 7.60
C HIS A 21 2.28 3.76 8.53
N ASP A 22 1.91 4.40 9.63
CA ASP A 22 0.87 3.92 10.55
C ASP A 22 -0.03 5.10 10.95
N SER A 23 -1.30 5.04 10.57
CA SER A 23 -2.27 6.09 10.86
C SER A 23 -2.56 6.26 12.36
N ASN A 24 -2.21 5.28 13.20
CA ASN A 24 -2.37 5.39 14.66
C ASN A 24 -1.37 6.35 15.29
N PHE A 25 -0.26 6.65 14.60
CA PHE A 25 0.82 7.50 15.10
C PHE A 25 1.02 8.74 14.21
N PRO A 26 0.00 9.62 14.10
CA PRO A 26 0.15 10.85 13.35
C PRO A 26 1.17 11.77 14.05
N ALA A 27 1.77 12.69 13.32
CA ALA A 27 2.59 13.75 13.87
C ALA A 27 1.73 14.99 14.14
N PRO A 28 1.21 15.22 15.37
CA PRO A 28 0.21 16.25 15.62
C PRO A 28 0.69 17.64 15.24
N LEU A 29 1.92 18.01 15.58
CA LEU A 29 2.50 19.31 15.26
C LEU A 29 2.53 19.57 13.75
N LEU A 30 2.87 18.58 12.93
CA LEU A 30 2.84 18.70 11.49
C LEU A 30 1.41 18.90 10.97
N GLN A 31 0.44 18.16 11.53
CA GLN A 31 -0.97 18.29 11.14
C GLN A 31 -1.55 19.66 11.49
N GLU A 32 -1.23 20.19 12.67
CA GLU A 32 -1.68 21.51 13.15
C GLU A 32 -1.16 22.62 12.27
N GLU A 33 0.06 22.50 11.76
CA GLU A 33 0.72 23.52 10.93
C GLU A 33 0.53 23.30 9.41
N GLY A 34 -0.39 22.40 9.01
CA GLY A 34 -0.84 22.28 7.62
C GLY A 34 -0.10 21.25 6.77
N TRP A 35 0.71 20.36 7.37
CA TRP A 35 1.33 19.24 6.63
C TRP A 35 0.28 18.39 5.93
N PRO A 36 0.50 18.01 4.66
CA PRO A 36 -0.48 17.22 3.91
C PRO A 36 -0.77 15.88 4.58
N SER A 37 -2.01 15.42 4.44
CA SER A 37 -2.39 14.08 4.86
C SER A 37 -1.72 13.03 3.98
N ALA A 38 -1.22 11.96 4.59
CA ALA A 38 -0.72 10.82 3.84
C ALA A 38 -1.83 10.07 3.08
N TRP A 39 -3.07 10.15 3.57
CA TRP A 39 -4.25 9.58 2.94
C TRP A 39 -5.18 10.70 2.48
N ALA A 40 -5.63 10.63 1.25
CA ALA A 40 -6.53 11.61 0.64
C ALA A 40 -7.69 10.92 -0.10
N ASP A 41 -8.86 11.58 -0.09
CA ASP A 41 -9.94 11.28 -1.03
C ASP A 41 -9.44 11.53 -2.45
N TRP A 42 -9.22 10.45 -3.19
CA TRP A 42 -8.46 10.53 -4.45
C TRP A 42 -9.23 11.20 -5.58
N GLU A 43 -10.53 11.12 -5.56
CA GLU A 43 -11.40 11.69 -6.60
C GLU A 43 -11.91 13.08 -6.21
N ASP A 44 -11.49 13.59 -5.03
CA ASP A 44 -11.95 14.86 -4.45
C ASP A 44 -13.49 14.97 -4.40
N THR A 45 -14.11 13.83 -4.16
CA THR A 45 -15.56 13.72 -4.11
C THR A 45 -16.16 14.18 -2.80
N GLY A 46 -15.32 14.31 -1.78
CA GLY A 46 -15.74 14.55 -0.40
C GLY A 46 -16.46 13.37 0.25
N LEU A 47 -16.43 12.18 -0.38
CA LEU A 47 -17.08 10.98 0.14
C LEU A 47 -16.28 10.36 1.29
N TRP A 48 -14.95 10.39 1.24
CA TRP A 48 -14.13 9.97 2.36
C TRP A 48 -13.99 11.07 3.40
N GLN A 49 -14.53 10.82 4.58
CA GLN A 49 -14.49 11.75 5.71
C GLN A 49 -13.44 11.28 6.73
N PRO A 50 -12.32 12.03 6.87
CA PRO A 50 -11.35 11.73 7.91
C PRO A 50 -11.91 12.11 9.28
N GLU A 51 -11.67 11.29 10.28
CA GLU A 51 -11.78 11.73 11.66
C GLU A 51 -10.77 12.84 11.96
N LYS A 52 -11.06 13.71 12.95
CA LYS A 52 -10.17 14.83 13.31
C LYS A 52 -8.71 14.41 13.53
N SER A 53 -8.49 13.24 14.10
CA SER A 53 -7.14 12.68 14.32
C SER A 53 -6.49 12.07 13.08
N ARG A 54 -7.23 11.93 11.97
CA ARG A 54 -6.82 11.22 10.74
C ARG A 54 -6.39 9.77 10.96
N ARG A 55 -6.86 9.13 12.03
CA ARG A 55 -6.61 7.71 12.33
C ARG A 55 -7.65 6.80 11.69
N GLN A 56 -8.78 7.36 11.33
CA GLN A 56 -9.94 6.67 10.79
C GLN A 56 -10.54 7.49 9.65
N PHE A 57 -11.02 6.79 8.64
CA PHE A 57 -11.71 7.35 7.49
C PHE A 57 -13.01 6.60 7.28
N THR A 58 -14.09 7.34 7.07
CA THR A 58 -15.43 6.78 6.84
C THR A 58 -15.96 7.24 5.50
N THR A 59 -16.61 6.36 4.78
CA THR A 59 -17.33 6.71 3.55
C THR A 59 -18.71 6.10 3.52
N THR A 60 -19.60 6.77 2.80
CA THR A 60 -20.92 6.22 2.42
C THR A 60 -21.12 6.53 0.94
N CYS A 61 -21.08 5.48 0.12
CA CYS A 61 -21.35 5.56 -1.30
C CYS A 61 -22.82 5.26 -1.55
N SER A 62 -23.53 6.15 -2.26
CA SER A 62 -24.88 5.85 -2.79
C SER A 62 -24.80 4.83 -3.93
N ALA A 63 -25.93 4.26 -4.33
CA ALA A 63 -26.00 3.33 -5.46
C ALA A 63 -25.30 3.90 -6.70
N GLY A 64 -24.43 3.09 -7.31
CA GLY A 64 -23.64 3.45 -8.49
C GLY A 64 -22.43 4.36 -8.22
N GLN A 65 -22.15 4.73 -6.97
CA GLN A 65 -20.98 5.54 -6.61
C GLN A 65 -19.77 4.70 -6.21
N SER A 66 -18.59 5.29 -6.37
CA SER A 66 -17.35 4.81 -5.81
C SER A 66 -16.63 5.92 -5.08
N ALA A 67 -15.80 5.55 -4.10
CA ALA A 67 -14.95 6.46 -3.35
C ALA A 67 -13.58 5.82 -3.16
N SER A 68 -12.52 6.50 -3.58
CA SER A 68 -11.15 6.02 -3.50
C SER A 68 -10.35 6.81 -2.48
N LEU A 69 -9.75 6.12 -1.53
CA LEU A 69 -8.78 6.67 -0.58
C LEU A 69 -7.40 6.22 -1.01
N ARG A 70 -6.45 7.17 -1.17
CA ARG A 70 -5.12 6.84 -1.68
C ARG A 70 -4.00 7.39 -0.81
N TYR A 71 -2.96 6.60 -0.66
CA TYR A 71 -1.77 6.91 0.10
C TYR A 71 -0.73 7.63 -0.74
N GLN A 72 -0.17 8.69 -0.18
CA GLN A 72 1.04 9.34 -0.65
C GLN A 72 2.02 9.51 0.51
N ARG A 73 3.28 9.25 0.27
CA ARG A 73 4.31 9.47 1.27
C ARG A 73 4.85 10.88 1.14
N PHE A 74 4.84 11.62 2.26
CA PHE A 74 5.47 12.93 2.38
C PHE A 74 6.56 12.85 3.43
N ASN A 75 7.75 13.36 3.12
CA ASN A 75 8.89 13.35 4.03
C ASN A 75 9.20 14.77 4.49
N PRO A 76 8.91 15.13 5.75
CA PRO A 76 9.28 16.44 6.28
C PRO A 76 10.81 16.55 6.39
N THR A 77 11.33 17.68 6.01
CA THR A 77 12.75 18.03 6.12
C THR A 77 13.10 18.51 7.53
N ALA A 78 14.39 18.66 7.81
CA ALA A 78 14.84 19.26 9.07
C ALA A 78 14.37 20.72 9.21
N ASP A 79 14.19 21.45 8.10
CA ASP A 79 13.73 22.83 8.12
C ASP A 79 12.22 22.89 8.36
N ASP A 80 11.42 21.99 7.75
CA ASP A 80 9.99 21.86 8.09
C ASP A 80 9.80 21.64 9.61
N TRP A 81 10.60 20.77 10.21
CA TRP A 81 10.54 20.53 11.66
C TRP A 81 10.95 21.72 12.51
N LYS A 82 11.86 22.59 12.03
CA LYS A 82 12.19 23.85 12.72
C LYS A 82 11.02 24.82 12.64
N GLU A 83 10.43 24.98 11.46
CA GLU A 83 9.29 25.88 11.22
C GLU A 83 8.08 25.47 12.07
N VAL A 84 7.73 24.21 12.09
CA VAL A 84 6.65 23.65 12.93
C VAL A 84 6.84 23.98 14.41
N ARG A 85 8.07 23.87 14.93
CA ARG A 85 8.37 24.21 16.34
C ARG A 85 8.21 25.70 16.65
N LEU A 86 8.25 26.53 15.64
CA LEU A 86 8.02 27.97 15.73
C LEU A 86 6.55 28.36 15.49
N GLY A 87 5.65 27.39 15.30
CA GLY A 87 4.25 27.62 14.96
C GLY A 87 4.05 28.21 13.56
N MET A 88 4.98 27.90 12.65
CA MET A 88 4.90 28.35 11.25
C MET A 88 4.21 27.29 10.41
N SER A 89 3.36 27.73 9.50
CA SER A 89 2.69 26.81 8.56
C SER A 89 3.69 26.18 7.61
N VAL A 90 3.57 24.86 7.41
CA VAL A 90 4.47 24.02 6.60
C VAL A 90 3.68 23.22 5.56
N GLY A 91 4.39 22.53 4.68
CA GLY A 91 3.78 21.55 3.76
C GLY A 91 3.25 22.13 2.45
N LYS A 92 3.29 23.46 2.25
CA LYS A 92 2.83 24.09 1.00
C LYS A 92 3.55 23.55 -0.24
N ASP A 93 4.84 23.27 -0.08
CA ASP A 93 5.70 22.77 -1.15
C ASP A 93 6.04 21.27 -0.99
N ALA A 94 5.35 20.56 -0.08
CA ALA A 94 5.54 19.14 0.15
C ALA A 94 5.21 18.35 -1.11
N LYS A 95 6.13 17.48 -1.51
CA LYS A 95 5.96 16.61 -2.70
C LYS A 95 5.90 15.16 -2.27
N PRO A 96 5.06 14.36 -2.95
CA PRO A 96 5.08 12.92 -2.76
C PRO A 96 6.47 12.33 -3.03
N ALA A 97 6.83 11.32 -2.26
CA ALA A 97 8.12 10.64 -2.36
C ALA A 97 7.91 9.13 -2.44
N LEU A 98 8.84 8.46 -3.13
CA LEU A 98 8.85 6.99 -3.21
C LEU A 98 9.01 6.34 -1.83
N VAL A 99 8.45 5.16 -1.67
CA VAL A 99 8.81 4.25 -0.59
C VAL A 99 10.22 3.72 -0.86
N LYS A 100 11.11 3.80 0.14
CA LYS A 100 12.51 3.40 0.01
C LYS A 100 12.91 2.44 1.13
N ASP A 101 14.02 1.74 0.93
CA ASP A 101 14.64 0.78 1.87
C ASP A 101 15.31 1.45 3.09
N PHE A 102 14.78 2.57 3.53
CA PHE A 102 15.29 3.35 4.64
C PHE A 102 15.35 2.52 5.93
N GLN A 103 16.54 2.44 6.51
CA GLN A 103 16.74 1.94 7.87
C GLN A 103 16.92 3.14 8.81
N ALA A 104 15.93 3.38 9.66
CA ALA A 104 15.91 4.53 10.57
C ALA A 104 16.96 4.47 11.70
N TYR A 105 17.75 3.41 11.81
CA TYR A 105 18.65 3.19 12.93
C TYR A 105 20.03 3.77 12.62
N ASN A 106 20.36 4.93 13.22
CA ASN A 106 21.65 5.63 13.09
C ASN A 106 22.15 5.91 11.67
N ALA A 107 21.29 5.86 10.67
CA ALA A 107 21.65 6.20 9.32
C ALA A 107 21.50 7.70 9.07
N ILE A 108 22.60 8.35 8.65
CA ILE A 108 22.60 9.75 8.23
C ILE A 108 21.98 9.91 6.83
N SER A 109 21.97 8.83 6.04
CA SER A 109 21.39 8.82 4.70
C SER A 109 20.15 7.94 4.63
N GLN A 110 19.13 8.41 3.91
CA GLN A 110 18.01 7.57 3.51
C GLN A 110 18.52 6.49 2.55
N GLY A 111 18.01 5.26 2.67
CA GLY A 111 18.28 4.19 1.73
C GLY A 111 18.06 4.68 0.29
N GLY A 112 18.96 4.27 -0.62
CA GLY A 112 18.97 4.74 -2.01
C GLY A 112 17.94 4.05 -2.89
N HIS A 113 17.48 2.86 -2.47
CA HIS A 113 16.68 1.98 -3.32
C HIS A 113 15.19 2.18 -3.09
N TRP A 114 14.45 2.27 -4.17
CA TRP A 114 13.00 2.19 -4.16
C TRP A 114 12.56 0.75 -3.88
N VAL A 115 11.41 0.61 -3.22
CA VAL A 115 10.80 -0.68 -2.89
C VAL A 115 9.38 -0.70 -3.44
N GLY A 116 9.12 -1.57 -4.41
CA GLY A 116 7.79 -1.83 -4.97
C GLY A 116 7.03 -2.91 -4.20
N ASP A 117 7.73 -3.77 -3.46
CA ASP A 117 7.14 -4.82 -2.63
C ASP A 117 6.43 -4.23 -1.40
N LEU A 118 5.14 -4.01 -1.52
CA LEU A 118 4.32 -3.31 -0.54
C LEU A 118 3.19 -4.17 0.00
N ALA A 119 2.70 -3.77 1.16
CA ALA A 119 1.47 -4.27 1.74
C ALA A 119 0.64 -3.11 2.32
N VAL A 120 -0.68 -3.25 2.28
CA VAL A 120 -1.63 -2.43 3.01
C VAL A 120 -2.36 -3.28 4.02
N GLU A 121 -2.43 -2.79 5.25
CA GLU A 121 -3.15 -3.43 6.34
C GLU A 121 -4.06 -2.41 7.01
N CYS A 122 -5.28 -2.82 7.36
CA CYS A 122 -6.22 -1.97 8.06
C CYS A 122 -7.26 -2.79 8.85
N ILE A 123 -7.95 -2.13 9.76
CA ILE A 123 -9.22 -2.62 10.28
C ILE A 123 -10.31 -2.08 9.36
N LEU A 124 -11.02 -2.98 8.71
CA LEU A 124 -12.16 -2.73 7.84
C LEU A 124 -13.44 -3.01 8.63
N GLU A 125 -14.29 -1.99 8.77
CA GLU A 125 -15.64 -2.14 9.34
C GLU A 125 -16.67 -1.86 8.25
N SER A 126 -17.56 -2.81 7.99
CA SER A 126 -18.70 -2.64 7.09
C SER A 126 -20.01 -2.56 7.88
N LYS A 127 -20.87 -1.61 7.49
CA LYS A 127 -22.25 -1.47 7.98
C LYS A 127 -23.28 -1.88 6.95
N SER A 128 -22.83 -2.48 5.84
CA SER A 128 -23.65 -2.85 4.68
C SER A 128 -23.53 -4.33 4.37
N ASP A 129 -24.56 -4.89 3.76
CA ASP A 129 -24.65 -6.31 3.43
C ASP A 129 -24.23 -6.59 1.97
N ASN A 130 -23.88 -5.54 1.20
CA ASN A 130 -23.48 -5.60 -0.20
C ASN A 130 -22.46 -4.50 -0.52
N GLY A 131 -21.95 -4.52 -1.77
CA GLY A 131 -20.94 -3.63 -2.26
C GLY A 131 -19.57 -4.28 -2.33
N ARG A 132 -18.59 -3.56 -2.83
CA ARG A 132 -17.21 -4.05 -3.02
C ARG A 132 -16.20 -3.19 -2.33
N ILE A 133 -15.23 -3.84 -1.71
CA ILE A 133 -14.02 -3.21 -1.18
C ILE A 133 -12.86 -3.63 -2.07
N ILE A 134 -12.12 -2.67 -2.60
CA ILE A 134 -11.02 -2.92 -3.51
C ILE A 134 -9.76 -2.32 -2.88
N PHE A 135 -8.78 -3.17 -2.64
CA PHE A 135 -7.41 -2.77 -2.31
C PHE A 135 -6.59 -2.77 -3.58
N ASP A 136 -5.73 -1.79 -3.76
CA ASP A 136 -4.79 -1.78 -4.88
C ASP A 136 -3.38 -1.38 -4.45
N LEU A 137 -2.39 -1.98 -5.13
CA LEU A 137 -0.97 -1.72 -4.96
C LEU A 137 -0.34 -1.44 -6.33
N VAL A 138 0.55 -0.46 -6.38
CA VAL A 138 1.30 -0.11 -7.60
C VAL A 138 2.77 -0.46 -7.41
N ASP A 139 3.33 -1.12 -8.41
CA ASP A 139 4.73 -1.51 -8.48
C ASP A 139 5.27 -1.30 -9.91
N GLY A 140 6.21 -0.37 -10.07
CA GLY A 140 6.74 0.01 -11.39
C GLY A 140 5.66 0.51 -12.35
N GLY A 141 4.66 1.25 -11.85
CA GLY A 141 3.52 1.73 -12.61
C GLY A 141 2.49 0.65 -12.97
N GLN A 142 2.67 -0.58 -12.52
CA GLN A 142 1.73 -1.67 -12.70
C GLN A 142 0.82 -1.80 -11.49
N GLN A 143 -0.48 -1.86 -11.71
CA GLN A 143 -1.48 -1.87 -10.64
C GLN A 143 -2.05 -3.27 -10.44
N HIS A 144 -2.03 -3.72 -9.21
CA HIS A 144 -2.54 -5.00 -8.75
C HIS A 144 -3.75 -4.76 -7.84
N PHE A 145 -4.74 -5.64 -7.90
CA PHE A 145 -6.00 -5.45 -7.18
C PHE A 145 -6.38 -6.67 -6.34
N CYS A 146 -7.06 -6.41 -5.24
CA CYS A 146 -7.85 -7.37 -4.50
C CYS A 146 -9.25 -6.79 -4.30
N SER A 147 -10.26 -7.37 -4.94
CA SER A 147 -11.65 -6.95 -4.84
C SER A 147 -12.43 -7.94 -3.99
N ILE A 148 -13.05 -7.48 -2.91
CA ILE A 148 -13.84 -8.29 -1.97
C ILE A 148 -15.30 -7.91 -2.12
N ASP A 149 -16.16 -8.88 -2.43
CA ASP A 149 -17.62 -8.71 -2.49
C ASP A 149 -18.20 -8.91 -1.09
N LEU A 150 -18.90 -7.90 -0.57
CA LEU A 150 -19.52 -7.96 0.75
C LEU A 150 -20.76 -8.86 0.79
N ALA A 151 -21.36 -9.19 -0.36
CA ALA A 151 -22.56 -10.01 -0.39
C ALA A 151 -22.26 -11.48 -0.03
N ASP A 152 -21.15 -12.02 -0.52
CA ASP A 152 -20.81 -13.43 -0.33
C ASP A 152 -19.44 -13.69 0.25
N GLY A 153 -18.58 -12.67 0.33
CA GLY A 153 -17.21 -12.77 0.84
C GLY A 153 -16.20 -13.27 -0.18
N THR A 154 -16.56 -13.33 -1.45
CA THR A 154 -15.62 -13.70 -2.51
C THR A 154 -14.59 -12.59 -2.70
N ALA A 155 -13.31 -12.94 -2.62
CA ALA A 155 -12.21 -12.06 -2.95
C ALA A 155 -11.58 -12.49 -4.27
N THR A 156 -11.44 -11.55 -5.22
CA THR A 156 -10.74 -11.75 -6.49
C THR A 156 -9.43 -10.98 -6.47
N LEU A 157 -8.32 -11.68 -6.58
CA LEU A 157 -6.98 -11.11 -6.72
C LEU A 157 -6.64 -11.03 -8.21
N VAL A 158 -6.17 -9.86 -8.65
CA VAL A 158 -5.85 -9.60 -10.06
C VAL A 158 -4.48 -8.96 -10.14
N ALA A 159 -3.56 -9.67 -10.77
CA ALA A 159 -2.24 -9.13 -11.09
C ALA A 159 -2.29 -8.27 -12.37
N ALA A 160 -1.41 -7.29 -12.49
CA ALA A 160 -1.29 -6.45 -13.68
C ALA A 160 -1.01 -7.26 -14.96
N SER A 161 -0.38 -8.43 -14.84
CA SER A 161 -0.16 -9.38 -15.94
C SER A 161 -1.45 -10.06 -16.44
N GLY A 162 -2.58 -9.87 -15.77
CA GLY A 162 -3.84 -10.53 -16.07
C GLY A 162 -4.05 -11.88 -15.36
N VAL A 163 -3.08 -12.33 -14.55
CA VAL A 163 -3.27 -13.51 -13.69
C VAL A 163 -4.30 -13.20 -12.63
N THR A 164 -5.28 -14.07 -12.46
CA THR A 164 -6.37 -13.92 -11.49
C THR A 164 -6.56 -15.18 -10.66
N ALA A 165 -6.97 -15.02 -9.41
CA ALA A 165 -7.45 -16.12 -8.59
C ALA A 165 -8.52 -15.63 -7.61
N GLU A 166 -9.37 -16.53 -7.17
CA GLU A 166 -10.41 -16.28 -6.18
C GLU A 166 -10.09 -16.95 -4.86
N ALA A 167 -10.54 -16.31 -3.78
CA ALA A 167 -10.50 -16.84 -2.43
C ALA A 167 -11.84 -16.58 -1.73
N THR A 168 -12.26 -17.49 -0.89
CA THR A 168 -13.40 -17.27 0.01
C THR A 168 -12.90 -16.64 1.30
N THR A 169 -13.51 -15.54 1.70
CA THR A 169 -13.15 -14.81 2.93
C THR A 169 -14.30 -14.78 3.94
N PRO A 170 -14.02 -14.52 5.22
CA PRO A 170 -15.06 -14.24 6.21
C PRO A 170 -15.65 -12.81 6.08
N ILE A 171 -15.11 -11.96 5.20
CA ILE A 171 -15.55 -10.57 5.01
C ILE A 171 -16.86 -10.57 4.24
N ARG A 172 -17.96 -10.69 4.98
CA ARG A 172 -19.30 -10.75 4.39
C ARG A 172 -20.28 -9.95 5.22
N GLY A 173 -21.05 -9.07 4.54
CA GLY A 173 -22.08 -8.25 5.18
C GLY A 173 -21.50 -7.25 6.19
N LYS A 174 -22.19 -7.12 7.31
CA LYS A 174 -21.81 -6.23 8.41
C LYS A 174 -20.83 -6.93 9.34
N GLY A 175 -19.73 -6.24 9.66
CA GLY A 175 -18.70 -6.79 10.55
C GLY A 175 -17.46 -5.93 10.59
N SER A 176 -16.44 -6.44 11.28
CA SER A 176 -15.13 -5.82 11.40
C SER A 176 -14.06 -6.87 11.29
N TRP A 177 -13.04 -6.61 10.47
CA TRP A 177 -11.96 -7.55 10.16
C TRP A 177 -10.63 -6.83 10.04
N GLU A 178 -9.55 -7.47 10.46
CA GLU A 178 -8.20 -7.05 10.13
C GLU A 178 -7.85 -7.60 8.74
N VAL A 179 -7.61 -6.73 7.77
CA VAL A 179 -7.35 -7.10 6.38
C VAL A 179 -5.96 -6.67 5.99
N MET A 180 -5.18 -7.55 5.35
CA MET A 180 -3.90 -7.20 4.75
C MET A 180 -3.84 -7.74 3.33
N PHE A 181 -3.57 -6.86 2.36
CA PHE A 181 -3.29 -7.21 0.96
C PHE A 181 -1.84 -6.89 0.65
N THR A 182 -1.14 -7.82 -0.01
CA THR A 182 0.30 -7.72 -0.27
C THR A 182 0.64 -7.99 -1.72
N ASN A 183 1.65 -7.26 -2.23
CA ASN A 183 2.49 -7.61 -3.36
C ASN A 183 3.91 -7.74 -2.83
N VAL A 184 4.40 -8.96 -2.65
CA VAL A 184 5.75 -9.25 -2.12
C VAL A 184 6.34 -10.44 -2.85
N ASP A 185 7.59 -10.31 -3.29
CA ASP A 185 8.27 -11.32 -4.10
C ASP A 185 7.46 -11.66 -5.38
N ASP A 186 6.84 -10.67 -6.03
CA ASP A 186 5.95 -10.81 -7.21
C ASP A 186 4.77 -11.79 -6.99
N GLU A 187 4.28 -11.88 -5.76
CA GLU A 187 3.13 -12.69 -5.40
C GLU A 187 2.09 -11.86 -4.65
N LEU A 188 0.84 -11.93 -5.11
CA LEU A 188 -0.29 -11.30 -4.43
C LEU A 188 -0.88 -12.26 -3.39
N ARG A 189 -1.07 -11.74 -2.17
CA ARG A 189 -1.68 -12.50 -1.08
C ARG A 189 -2.69 -11.65 -0.32
N LEU A 190 -3.77 -12.28 0.12
CA LEU A 190 -4.76 -11.68 1.01
C LEU A 190 -4.74 -12.39 2.36
N PHE A 191 -4.75 -11.62 3.42
CA PHE A 191 -4.88 -12.11 4.79
C PHE A 191 -6.09 -11.44 5.45
N VAL A 192 -6.84 -12.22 6.19
CA VAL A 192 -7.95 -11.75 7.04
C VAL A 192 -7.74 -12.31 8.44
N ASP A 193 -7.77 -11.42 9.45
CA ASP A 193 -7.50 -11.78 10.84
C ASP A 193 -6.19 -12.58 10.99
N LYS A 194 -5.14 -12.10 10.28
CA LYS A 194 -3.78 -12.67 10.22
C LYS A 194 -3.67 -14.04 9.55
N LYS A 195 -4.75 -14.57 9.01
CA LYS A 195 -4.77 -15.84 8.29
C LYS A 195 -4.74 -15.59 6.79
N ILE A 196 -3.89 -16.32 6.07
CA ILE A 196 -3.89 -16.28 4.61
C ILE A 196 -5.21 -16.83 4.08
N MET A 197 -5.78 -16.14 3.09
CA MET A 197 -6.91 -16.64 2.34
C MET A 197 -6.37 -17.50 1.18
N PRO A 198 -6.65 -18.81 1.19
CA PRO A 198 -6.11 -19.69 0.18
C PRO A 198 -6.77 -19.44 -1.18
N THR A 199 -5.96 -19.43 -2.22
CA THR A 199 -6.37 -19.47 -3.62
C THR A 199 -6.03 -20.83 -4.22
N GLU A 200 -6.75 -21.29 -5.25
CA GLU A 200 -6.44 -22.55 -5.91
C GLU A 200 -5.03 -22.55 -6.52
N THR A 201 -4.61 -21.42 -7.06
CA THR A 201 -3.26 -21.21 -7.61
C THR A 201 -2.68 -19.94 -7.06
N PRO A 202 -1.35 -19.87 -6.80
CA PRO A 202 -0.69 -18.64 -6.43
C PRO A 202 -0.86 -17.56 -7.51
N VAL A 203 -1.14 -16.32 -7.12
CA VAL A 203 -1.23 -15.19 -8.05
C VAL A 203 0.15 -14.59 -8.22
N LEU A 204 0.90 -15.16 -9.14
CA LEU A 204 2.25 -14.74 -9.50
C LEU A 204 2.16 -13.88 -10.76
N TRP A 205 2.82 -12.74 -10.77
CA TRP A 205 2.74 -11.85 -11.91
C TRP A 205 4.07 -11.66 -12.66
N ASP A 206 5.20 -11.95 -12.01
CA ASP A 206 6.46 -12.21 -12.66
C ASP A 206 7.07 -13.49 -12.07
N ALA A 207 7.38 -14.45 -12.91
CA ALA A 207 7.88 -15.76 -12.48
C ALA A 207 9.39 -15.90 -12.72
N GLU A 208 9.99 -15.04 -13.54
CA GLU A 208 11.38 -15.15 -13.97
C GLU A 208 12.15 -13.85 -13.74
N ILE A 209 13.26 -13.94 -13.02
CA ILE A 209 14.20 -12.84 -12.94
C ILE A 209 14.98 -12.80 -14.27
N ASN A 210 14.60 -11.90 -15.15
CA ASN A 210 15.39 -11.53 -16.31
C ASN A 210 15.87 -10.07 -16.14
N LYS A 211 16.77 -9.60 -17.00
CA LYS A 211 17.28 -8.22 -16.93
C LYS A 211 16.20 -7.16 -17.19
N GLU A 212 15.07 -7.56 -17.75
CA GLU A 212 13.93 -6.71 -18.07
C GLU A 212 12.92 -6.63 -16.89
N SER A 213 13.06 -7.51 -15.88
CA SER A 213 12.23 -7.49 -14.68
C SER A 213 12.68 -6.46 -13.63
N ILE A 214 13.81 -5.78 -13.82
CA ILE A 214 14.20 -4.63 -13.02
C ILE A 214 13.35 -3.45 -13.49
N ARG A 215 12.30 -3.14 -12.73
CA ARG A 215 11.40 -2.03 -13.05
C ARG A 215 11.93 -0.74 -12.47
N ASP A 216 11.79 0.32 -13.23
CA ASP A 216 11.97 1.66 -12.73
C ASP A 216 10.64 2.18 -12.17
N PRO A 217 10.66 2.93 -11.06
CA PRO A 217 9.43 3.52 -10.53
C PRO A 217 8.87 4.57 -11.49
N VAL A 218 7.55 4.60 -11.62
CA VAL A 218 6.84 5.64 -12.35
C VAL A 218 6.67 6.86 -11.45
N LEU A 219 7.37 7.93 -11.78
CA LEU A 219 7.44 9.18 -11.02
C LEU A 219 6.44 10.24 -11.49
N GLU A 220 5.40 9.84 -12.18
CA GLU A 220 4.38 10.80 -12.58
C GLU A 220 3.69 11.36 -11.33
N VAL A 221 3.73 12.69 -11.19
CA VAL A 221 3.04 13.37 -10.10
C VAL A 221 1.56 13.33 -10.38
N VAL A 222 0.91 12.34 -9.82
CA VAL A 222 -0.53 12.17 -9.95
C VAL A 222 -1.25 13.10 -8.97
N LYS A 223 -2.26 13.77 -9.49
CA LYS A 223 -3.19 14.60 -8.70
C LYS A 223 -4.42 13.77 -8.35
N PRO A 224 -5.19 14.17 -7.34
CA PRO A 224 -6.51 13.61 -7.11
C PRO A 224 -7.32 13.54 -8.41
N GLY A 225 -7.95 12.40 -8.66
CA GLY A 225 -8.67 12.11 -9.92
C GLY A 225 -7.82 11.53 -11.05
N SER A 226 -6.51 11.40 -10.89
CA SER A 226 -5.68 10.69 -11.89
C SER A 226 -5.98 9.19 -11.90
N THR A 227 -6.13 8.64 -13.09
CA THR A 227 -6.30 7.20 -13.33
C THR A 227 -4.98 6.50 -13.67
N VAL A 228 -3.89 7.26 -13.81
CA VAL A 228 -2.58 6.71 -14.14
C VAL A 228 -1.94 6.14 -12.88
N PRO A 229 -1.57 4.85 -12.85
CA PRO A 229 -0.84 4.27 -11.73
C PRO A 229 0.51 4.96 -11.54
N SER A 230 0.88 5.25 -10.30
CA SER A 230 2.16 5.89 -9.97
C SER A 230 2.70 5.38 -8.65
N ASP A 231 4.00 5.15 -8.60
CA ASP A 231 4.72 4.72 -7.39
C ASP A 231 4.86 5.87 -6.36
N LEU A 232 4.47 7.10 -6.72
CA LEU A 232 4.31 8.21 -5.78
C LEU A 232 2.97 8.18 -5.03
N ALA A 233 2.02 7.33 -5.47
CA ALA A 233 0.73 7.09 -4.81
C ALA A 233 0.39 5.59 -4.85
N PRO A 234 1.23 4.72 -4.23
CA PRO A 234 1.28 3.30 -4.57
C PRO A 234 0.18 2.46 -3.92
N VAL A 235 -0.60 2.99 -2.99
CA VAL A 235 -1.59 2.20 -2.24
C VAL A 235 -2.96 2.85 -2.30
N GLY A 236 -3.99 2.07 -2.62
CA GLY A 236 -5.38 2.52 -2.68
C GLY A 236 -6.34 1.61 -1.91
N ILE A 237 -7.43 2.21 -1.41
CA ILE A 237 -8.59 1.54 -0.84
C ILE A 237 -9.82 2.18 -1.46
N THR A 238 -10.58 1.41 -2.23
CA THR A 238 -11.78 1.91 -2.91
C THR A 238 -13.01 1.16 -2.42
N VAL A 239 -14.07 1.91 -2.11
CA VAL A 239 -15.39 1.37 -1.82
C VAL A 239 -16.28 1.63 -3.04
N LYS A 240 -16.91 0.59 -3.54
CA LYS A 240 -17.82 0.67 -4.69
C LYS A 240 -19.19 0.15 -4.31
N SER A 241 -20.19 0.96 -4.57
CA SER A 241 -21.60 0.61 -4.48
C SER A 241 -22.13 0.29 -5.88
N GLU A 242 -22.91 -0.76 -5.99
CA GLU A 242 -23.64 -1.10 -7.24
C GLU A 242 -25.11 -0.65 -7.10
N ASP A 243 -25.94 -1.44 -6.47
CA ASP A 243 -27.39 -1.23 -6.45
C ASP A 243 -27.93 -0.60 -5.16
N ALA A 244 -27.17 -0.63 -4.08
CA ALA A 244 -27.61 -0.14 -2.77
C ALA A 244 -26.47 0.57 -2.02
N PRO A 245 -26.78 1.53 -1.14
CA PRO A 245 -25.76 2.28 -0.41
C PRO A 245 -24.81 1.40 0.39
N VAL A 246 -23.52 1.76 0.35
CA VAL A 246 -22.45 1.06 1.07
C VAL A 246 -21.77 2.01 2.04
N ALA A 247 -21.76 1.65 3.33
CA ALA A 247 -21.10 2.43 4.38
C ALA A 247 -19.95 1.61 4.97
N VAL A 248 -18.75 2.18 4.93
CA VAL A 248 -17.51 1.54 5.35
C VAL A 248 -16.67 2.50 6.18
N THR A 249 -15.99 1.96 7.18
CA THR A 249 -14.96 2.65 7.94
C THR A 249 -13.66 1.86 7.83
N VAL A 250 -12.55 2.56 7.59
CA VAL A 250 -11.20 2.00 7.68
C VAL A 250 -10.43 2.72 8.76
N SER A 251 -9.74 1.96 9.60
CA SER A 251 -8.93 2.48 10.71
C SER A 251 -7.65 1.68 10.87
N SER A 252 -6.73 2.18 11.68
CA SER A 252 -5.43 1.52 11.91
C SER A 252 -4.71 1.16 10.62
N ILE A 253 -4.76 2.09 9.64
CA ILE A 253 -4.22 1.82 8.32
C ILE A 253 -2.70 1.87 8.38
N ARG A 254 -2.07 0.78 7.96
CA ARG A 254 -0.62 0.67 7.82
C ARG A 254 -0.23 0.43 6.37
N VAL A 255 0.81 1.11 5.93
CA VAL A 255 1.54 0.76 4.71
C VAL A 255 2.85 0.13 5.16
N LEU A 256 3.11 -1.05 4.64
CA LEU A 256 4.29 -1.83 4.97
C LEU A 256 5.09 -2.09 3.69
N ARG A 257 6.39 -2.33 3.83
CA ARG A 257 7.27 -2.73 2.74
C ARG A 257 8.03 -4.00 3.11
N ASP A 258 8.44 -4.75 2.12
CA ASP A 258 9.40 -5.84 2.34
C ASP A 258 10.82 -5.31 2.54
N ILE A 259 11.69 -6.19 3.02
CA ILE A 259 13.11 -5.90 3.16
C ILE A 259 13.76 -6.06 1.79
N PHE A 260 14.36 -4.99 1.29
CA PHE A 260 15.15 -5.03 0.07
C PHE A 260 16.52 -5.62 0.37
N TYR A 261 16.81 -6.79 -0.20
CA TYR A 261 18.12 -7.40 -0.10
C TYR A 261 18.98 -6.95 -1.28
N ILE A 262 19.96 -6.10 -1.01
CA ILE A 262 21.04 -5.87 -1.97
C ILE A 262 22.06 -6.98 -1.74
N GLY A 263 22.27 -7.84 -2.72
CA GLY A 263 23.48 -8.62 -2.76
C GLY A 263 24.63 -7.62 -2.71
N ALA A 264 25.47 -7.68 -1.66
CA ALA A 264 26.65 -6.85 -1.59
C ALA A 264 27.53 -7.19 -2.79
N VAL A 265 27.39 -6.48 -3.89
CA VAL A 265 28.42 -6.38 -4.90
C VAL A 265 29.53 -5.63 -4.18
N GLY A 266 30.49 -6.39 -3.66
CA GLY A 266 31.61 -5.84 -2.94
C GLY A 266 32.23 -4.72 -3.76
N PHE A 267 32.33 -3.54 -3.19
CA PHE A 267 33.29 -2.53 -3.58
C PHE A 267 34.69 -3.10 -3.33
N GLY A 268 35.06 -4.10 -4.10
CA GLY A 268 36.34 -4.76 -4.06
C GLY A 268 36.75 -5.00 -5.51
N ARG A 269 37.83 -4.35 -5.88
CA ARG A 269 38.65 -4.59 -7.07
C ARG A 269 38.28 -5.88 -7.83
N ARG A 270 38.16 -5.78 -9.16
CA ARG A 270 38.27 -6.94 -10.06
C ARG A 270 39.22 -7.98 -9.46
N GLY A 271 38.71 -9.07 -8.99
CA GLY A 271 39.45 -10.16 -8.38
C GLY A 271 38.55 -11.35 -8.20
N GLU A 272 38.71 -12.28 -9.10
CA GLU A 272 38.47 -13.72 -9.04
C GLU A 272 37.66 -14.20 -7.83
N ILE A 273 36.45 -14.70 -8.13
CA ILE A 273 35.77 -15.68 -7.26
C ILE A 273 36.69 -16.88 -7.19
N ARG A 274 37.34 -17.10 -6.05
CA ARG A 274 37.95 -18.39 -5.72
C ARG A 274 36.89 -19.21 -5.02
N ASP A 275 36.49 -20.28 -5.67
CA ASP A 275 35.82 -21.41 -5.04
C ASP A 275 36.77 -22.02 -4.00
N GLU A 276 36.39 -22.01 -2.73
CA GLU A 276 36.84 -22.92 -1.70
C GLU A 276 35.63 -23.45 -0.93
#